data_fbf5f44144d85f86d1d8c9c3c9d3d9a8
#
_entry.id   fbf5f44144d85f86d1d8c9c3c9d3d9a8
#
_cell.length_a   1.000
_cell.length_b   1.000
_cell.length_c   1.000
_cell.angle_alpha   90.00
_cell.angle_beta   90.00
_cell.angle_gamma   90.00
#
_symmetry.space_group_name_H-M   'P 1'
#
loop_
_entity.id
_entity.type
_entity.pdbx_description
1 polymer ?
#
loop_
_entity_poly.entity_id
_entity_poly.type
_entity_poly.pdbx_seq_one_letter_code
_entity_poly.pdbx_strand_id
1 'polypeptide(L)'
;MTPMDALKGKTWNLVQFDDGSPVQAGRPITAVFEEGRISGSGGCNRYSASAASASPGALHVGAISATKMACMGPAGTNEQRYFAALEKAEGYALEEGKLTLSPGKMTFKATTP
;
A
#
# COMPACT_ATOMS: atom_id res chain seq x y z
N MET A 1 -0.13 -5.39 22.14
CA MET A 1 0.33 -5.05 20.79
C MET A 1 -0.60 -5.61 19.74
N THR A 2 -0.93 -4.82 18.74
CA THR A 2 -1.72 -5.34 17.63
C THR A 2 -0.79 -5.92 16.57
N PRO A 3 -1.27 -6.86 15.74
CA PRO A 3 -0.41 -7.42 14.68
C PRO A 3 0.13 -6.39 13.69
N MET A 4 -0.52 -5.24 13.57
CA MET A 4 -0.08 -4.20 12.65
C MET A 4 0.95 -3.24 13.24
N ASP A 5 1.29 -3.37 14.51
CA ASP A 5 2.19 -2.41 15.15
C ASP A 5 3.54 -2.30 14.45
N ALA A 6 4.04 -3.39 13.89
CA ALA A 6 5.32 -3.38 13.19
C ALA A 6 5.29 -2.51 11.93
N LEU A 7 4.11 -2.22 11.39
CA LEU A 7 3.96 -1.42 10.18
C LEU A 7 3.79 0.06 10.49
N LYS A 8 3.45 0.41 11.73
CA LYS A 8 3.18 1.78 12.12
C LYS A 8 4.46 2.58 12.29
N GLY A 9 4.35 3.89 12.20
CA GLY A 9 5.48 4.79 12.45
C GLY A 9 6.42 4.97 11.27
N LYS A 10 6.09 4.37 10.13
CA LYS A 10 6.92 4.44 8.93
C LYS A 10 6.08 4.83 7.74
N THR A 11 6.71 5.48 6.76
CA THR A 11 6.09 5.67 5.46
C THR A 11 6.65 4.61 4.53
N TRP A 12 5.76 3.85 3.90
CA TRP A 12 6.12 2.77 3.00
C TRP A 12 5.97 3.26 1.57
N ASN A 13 7.02 3.08 0.77
CA ASN A 13 7.00 3.44 -0.66
C ASN A 13 6.88 2.19 -1.50
N LEU A 14 5.93 2.19 -2.42
CA LEU A 14 5.75 1.06 -3.32
C LEU A 14 6.89 1.03 -4.33
N VAL A 15 7.56 -0.13 -4.43
CA VAL A 15 8.66 -0.32 -5.37
C VAL A 15 8.34 -1.36 -6.42
N GLN A 16 7.33 -2.19 -6.20
CA GLN A 16 6.98 -3.28 -7.09
C GLN A 16 5.48 -3.57 -7.00
N PHE A 17 4.84 -3.77 -8.16
CA PHE A 17 3.43 -4.12 -8.21
C PHE A 17 3.24 -5.62 -7.91
N ASP A 18 1.96 -6.03 -7.84
CA ASP A 18 1.57 -7.40 -7.47
C ASP A 18 2.03 -8.46 -8.46
N ASP A 19 2.28 -8.09 -9.71
CA ASP A 19 2.79 -9.01 -10.73
C ASP A 19 4.31 -9.07 -10.78
N GLY A 20 4.98 -8.35 -9.88
CA GLY A 20 6.45 -8.31 -9.83
C GLY A 20 7.07 -7.22 -10.69
N SER A 21 6.28 -6.47 -11.46
CA SER A 21 6.84 -5.39 -12.28
C SER A 21 7.22 -4.19 -11.40
N PRO A 22 8.30 -3.49 -11.74
CA PRO A 22 8.70 -2.32 -10.97
C PRO A 22 7.76 -1.15 -11.17
N VAL A 23 7.69 -0.27 -10.18
CA VAL A 23 6.98 0.99 -10.32
C VAL A 23 7.84 1.92 -11.16
N GLN A 24 7.33 2.27 -12.33
CA GLN A 24 8.03 3.15 -13.26
C GLN A 24 7.32 4.49 -13.27
N ALA A 25 8.04 5.54 -13.60
CA ALA A 25 7.50 6.88 -13.83
C ALA A 25 6.25 7.24 -12.99
N GLY A 26 6.04 8.51 -12.78
CA GLY A 26 4.90 9.00 -12.03
C GLY A 26 5.29 9.40 -10.62
N ARG A 27 4.30 9.76 -9.82
CA ARG A 27 4.52 10.19 -8.45
C ARG A 27 4.65 9.00 -7.52
N PRO A 28 5.35 9.17 -6.38
CA PRO A 28 5.46 8.09 -5.42
C PRO A 28 4.12 7.58 -4.93
N ILE A 29 4.03 6.25 -4.78
CA ILE A 29 2.88 5.61 -4.16
C ILE A 29 3.30 5.24 -2.75
N THR A 30 2.56 5.70 -1.76
CA THR A 30 2.94 5.55 -0.37
C THR A 30 1.82 4.93 0.46
N ALA A 31 2.21 4.33 1.59
CA ALA A 31 1.27 3.78 2.56
C ALA A 31 1.75 4.11 3.96
N VAL A 32 0.84 4.57 4.80
CA VAL A 32 1.07 4.80 6.22
C VAL A 32 0.00 4.02 6.97
N PHE A 33 0.44 3.17 7.90
CA PHE A 33 -0.48 2.37 8.70
C PHE A 33 -0.70 3.03 10.06
N GLU A 34 -1.96 3.17 10.43
CA GLU A 34 -2.36 3.70 11.72
C GLU A 34 -3.39 2.77 12.32
N GLU A 35 -3.86 3.06 13.51
CA GLU A 35 -4.83 2.20 14.18
C GLU A 35 -6.07 2.02 13.31
N GLY A 36 -6.26 0.81 12.78
CA GLY A 36 -7.43 0.47 11.97
C GLY A 36 -7.48 1.11 10.60
N ARG A 37 -6.36 1.65 10.09
CA ARG A 37 -6.41 2.47 8.88
C ARG A 37 -5.11 2.42 8.08
N ILE A 38 -5.25 2.51 6.77
CA ILE A 38 -4.12 2.75 5.86
C ILE A 38 -4.44 4.02 5.06
N SER A 39 -3.43 4.84 4.84
CA SER A 39 -3.59 6.06 4.05
C SER A 39 -2.30 6.39 3.33
N GLY A 40 -2.38 7.31 2.39
CA GLY A 40 -1.20 7.77 1.65
C GLY A 40 -1.56 8.35 0.31
N SER A 41 -0.60 8.25 -0.62
CA SER A 41 -0.77 8.70 -2.01
C SER A 41 -0.81 7.49 -2.93
N GLY A 42 -1.78 7.48 -3.85
CA GLY A 42 -1.86 6.42 -4.84
C GLY A 42 -1.12 6.74 -6.13
N GLY A 43 -0.35 7.84 -6.12
CA GLY A 43 0.35 8.29 -7.32
C GLY A 43 -0.31 9.49 -7.97
N CYS A 44 -1.61 9.63 -7.84
CA CYS A 44 -2.39 10.76 -8.34
C CYS A 44 -3.19 11.38 -7.21
N ASN A 45 -3.99 10.56 -6.55
CA ASN A 45 -4.88 11.03 -5.49
C ASN A 45 -4.41 10.54 -4.13
N ARG A 46 -4.82 11.25 -3.09
CA ARG A 46 -4.66 10.74 -1.73
C ARG A 46 -5.78 9.75 -1.46
N TYR A 47 -5.47 8.72 -0.70
CA TYR A 47 -6.43 7.68 -0.37
C TYR A 47 -6.41 7.35 1.11
N SER A 48 -7.48 6.71 1.56
CA SER A 48 -7.52 6.07 2.87
C SER A 48 -8.50 4.90 2.82
N ALA A 49 -8.28 3.94 3.71
CA ALA A 49 -9.15 2.78 3.82
C ALA A 49 -9.03 2.21 5.22
N SER A 50 -10.02 1.42 5.63
CA SER A 50 -9.87 0.65 6.84
C SER A 50 -8.85 -0.45 6.59
N ALA A 51 -8.10 -0.79 7.62
CA ALA A 51 -7.13 -1.87 7.54
C ALA A 51 -7.16 -2.62 8.85
N ALA A 52 -7.22 -3.94 8.78
CA ALA A 52 -7.32 -4.77 9.96
C ALA A 52 -6.44 -6.00 9.80
N SER A 53 -5.89 -6.47 10.92
CA SER A 53 -5.11 -7.69 10.95
C SER A 53 -5.63 -8.53 12.10
N ALA A 54 -6.30 -9.62 11.79
CA ALA A 54 -6.89 -10.51 12.79
C ALA A 54 -5.82 -11.37 13.46
N SER A 55 -4.70 -11.59 12.79
CA SER A 55 -3.60 -12.39 13.31
C SER A 55 -2.31 -11.95 12.65
N PRO A 56 -1.14 -12.28 13.21
CA PRO A 56 0.13 -11.91 12.59
C PRO A 56 0.21 -12.41 11.16
N GLY A 57 0.58 -11.51 10.25
CA GLY A 57 0.69 -11.84 8.84
C GLY A 57 -0.61 -11.72 8.05
N ALA A 58 -1.75 -11.54 8.70
CA ALA A 58 -3.01 -11.31 8.02
C ALA A 58 -3.23 -9.81 7.82
N LEU A 59 -3.83 -9.45 6.69
CA LEU A 59 -4.16 -8.05 6.42
C LEU A 59 -5.41 -7.99 5.55
N HIS A 60 -6.37 -7.22 5.98
CA HIS A 60 -7.58 -6.98 5.22
C HIS A 60 -7.75 -5.48 5.04
N VAL A 61 -7.92 -5.05 3.80
CA VAL A 61 -8.11 -3.65 3.46
C VAL A 61 -9.53 -3.48 2.95
N GLY A 62 -10.27 -2.57 3.57
CA GLY A 62 -11.63 -2.28 3.16
C GLY A 62 -11.70 -1.42 1.92
N ALA A 63 -12.90 -0.93 1.61
CA ALA A 63 -13.11 -0.10 0.44
C ALA A 63 -12.26 1.16 0.52
N ILE A 64 -11.60 1.50 -0.57
CA ILE A 64 -10.70 2.63 -0.64
C ILE A 64 -11.49 3.89 -0.97
N SER A 65 -11.28 4.93 -0.17
CA SER A 65 -11.78 6.27 -0.45
C SER A 65 -10.61 7.11 -0.96
N ALA A 66 -10.82 7.84 -2.05
CA ALA A 66 -9.75 8.65 -2.63
C ALA A 66 -10.31 9.93 -3.20
N THR A 67 -9.47 10.95 -3.30
CA THR A 67 -9.82 12.16 -4.05
C THR A 67 -9.98 11.78 -5.52
N LYS A 68 -10.61 12.66 -6.29
CA LYS A 68 -11.04 12.30 -7.64
C LYS A 68 -10.42 13.21 -8.70
N MET A 69 -9.14 13.47 -8.58
CA MET A 69 -8.44 14.21 -9.62
C MET A 69 -8.19 13.30 -10.81
N ALA A 70 -8.29 13.85 -12.01
CA ALA A 70 -7.95 13.11 -13.21
C ALA A 70 -6.46 13.26 -13.47
N CYS A 71 -5.78 12.14 -13.65
CA CYS A 71 -4.35 12.13 -13.94
C CYS A 71 -4.12 11.40 -15.24
N MET A 72 -3.31 11.99 -16.10
CA MET A 72 -2.97 11.38 -17.38
C MET A 72 -1.64 10.64 -17.25
N GLY A 73 -1.45 9.66 -18.13
CA GLY A 73 -0.19 8.93 -18.20
C GLY A 73 0.02 7.94 -17.06
N PRO A 74 1.29 7.69 -16.70
CA PRO A 74 1.62 6.62 -15.73
C PRO A 74 1.00 6.81 -14.36
N ALA A 75 0.82 8.05 -13.91
CA ALA A 75 0.28 8.29 -12.56
C ALA A 75 -1.11 7.70 -12.40
N GLY A 76 -1.99 7.90 -13.38
CA GLY A 76 -3.35 7.36 -13.32
C GLY A 76 -3.38 5.85 -13.43
N THR A 77 -2.58 5.29 -14.34
CA THR A 77 -2.50 3.85 -14.53
C THR A 77 -1.94 3.17 -13.29
N ASN A 78 -0.87 3.72 -12.72
CA ASN A 78 -0.25 3.16 -11.53
C ASN A 78 -1.22 3.18 -10.34
N GLU A 79 -1.98 4.25 -10.20
CA GLU A 79 -2.93 4.35 -9.10
C GLU A 79 -4.01 3.28 -9.20
N GLN A 80 -4.55 3.05 -10.39
CA GLN A 80 -5.57 2.04 -10.59
C GLN A 80 -5.05 0.64 -10.27
N ARG A 81 -3.83 0.34 -10.70
CA ARG A 81 -3.19 -0.94 -10.41
C ARG A 81 -2.98 -1.12 -8.91
N TYR A 82 -2.50 -0.06 -8.25
CA TYR A 82 -2.23 -0.10 -6.83
C TYR A 82 -3.52 -0.33 -6.03
N PHE A 83 -4.57 0.42 -6.32
CA PHE A 83 -5.82 0.28 -5.59
C PHE A 83 -6.43 -1.11 -5.78
N ALA A 84 -6.39 -1.64 -7.00
CA ALA A 84 -6.93 -2.98 -7.27
C ALA A 84 -6.17 -4.05 -6.48
N ALA A 85 -4.85 -3.95 -6.43
CA ALA A 85 -4.04 -4.91 -5.69
C ALA A 85 -4.23 -4.74 -4.18
N LEU A 86 -4.33 -3.51 -3.71
CA LEU A 86 -4.50 -3.23 -2.29
C LEU A 86 -5.81 -3.79 -1.75
N GLU A 87 -6.89 -3.68 -2.53
CA GLU A 87 -8.20 -4.21 -2.13
C GLU A 87 -8.22 -5.73 -2.06
N LYS A 88 -7.30 -6.39 -2.76
CA LYS A 88 -7.19 -7.86 -2.75
C LYS A 88 -6.24 -8.37 -1.69
N ALA A 89 -5.58 -7.49 -0.94
CA ALA A 89 -4.59 -7.92 0.04
C ALA A 89 -5.23 -8.79 1.11
N GLU A 90 -4.58 -9.91 1.42
CA GLU A 90 -5.02 -10.86 2.44
C GLU A 90 -3.97 -11.10 3.50
N GLY A 91 -2.72 -10.78 3.19
CA GLY A 91 -1.65 -10.97 4.13
C GLY A 91 -0.46 -10.07 3.85
N TYR A 92 0.48 -10.09 4.77
CA TYR A 92 1.72 -9.34 4.61
C TYR A 92 2.89 -10.10 5.19
N ALA A 93 4.07 -9.82 4.65
CA ALA A 93 5.32 -10.31 5.20
C ALA A 93 6.27 -9.13 5.34
N LEU A 94 6.98 -9.08 6.46
CA LEU A 94 7.90 -7.98 6.77
C LEU A 94 9.30 -8.56 6.94
N GLU A 95 10.24 -8.15 6.10
CA GLU A 95 11.63 -8.59 6.15
C GLU A 95 12.57 -7.45 5.85
N GLU A 96 13.51 -7.20 6.74
CA GLU A 96 14.62 -6.27 6.49
C GLU A 96 14.21 -4.94 5.84
N GLY A 97 13.16 -4.33 6.38
CA GLY A 97 12.68 -3.05 5.85
C GLY A 97 11.84 -3.16 4.59
N LYS A 98 11.49 -4.37 4.17
CA LYS A 98 10.59 -4.59 3.07
C LYS A 98 9.25 -5.13 3.56
N LEU A 99 8.18 -4.61 3.00
CA LEU A 99 6.83 -5.08 3.26
C LEU A 99 6.27 -5.63 1.96
N THR A 100 5.88 -6.90 1.97
CA THR A 100 5.25 -7.52 0.81
C THR A 100 3.82 -7.88 1.15
N LEU A 101 2.89 -7.48 0.31
CA LEU A 101 1.48 -7.82 0.46
C LEU A 101 1.12 -8.98 -0.45
N SER A 102 0.32 -9.91 0.08
CA SER A 102 -0.13 -11.08 -0.67
C SER A 102 -1.66 -11.10 -0.79
N PRO A 103 -2.25 -11.74 -1.81
CA PRO A 103 -1.58 -12.52 -2.84
C PRO A 103 -0.79 -11.61 -3.80
N GLY A 104 0.20 -12.20 -4.45
CA GLY A 104 1.04 -11.45 -5.37
C GLY A 104 2.32 -10.98 -4.73
N LYS A 105 2.99 -10.04 -5.40
CA LYS A 105 4.34 -9.61 -5.00
C LYS A 105 4.45 -8.11 -4.78
N MET A 106 3.35 -7.47 -4.37
CA MET A 106 3.37 -6.02 -4.15
C MET A 106 4.28 -5.69 -2.99
N THR A 107 5.36 -4.99 -3.26
CA THR A 107 6.44 -4.77 -2.30
C THR A 107 6.66 -3.29 -2.04
N PHE A 108 6.81 -2.96 -0.79
CA PHE A 108 7.10 -1.60 -0.32
C PHE A 108 8.43 -1.60 0.41
N LYS A 109 9.09 -0.44 0.38
CA LYS A 109 10.26 -0.20 1.22
C LYS A 109 9.97 0.94 2.17
N ALA A 110 10.44 0.81 3.40
CA ALA A 110 10.30 1.88 4.38
C ALA A 110 11.21 3.04 4.01
N THR A 111 10.65 4.25 4.05
CA THR A 111 11.47 5.45 4.02
C THR A 111 11.67 5.86 5.46
N THR A 112 12.92 6.01 5.87
CA THR A 112 13.22 6.52 7.19
C THR A 112 13.19 8.03 7.16
N PRO A 113 12.53 8.64 8.13
CA PRO A 113 12.58 10.08 8.26
C PRO A 113 13.99 10.56 8.58
#